data_acb86004ed85f6b68e17e2a4ebe2c184
#
_entry.id   acb86004ed85f6b68e17e2a4ebe2c184
#
_cell.length_a   1.000
_cell.length_b   1.000
_cell.length_c   1.000
_cell.angle_alpha   90.00
_cell.angle_beta   90.00
_cell.angle_gamma   90.00
#
_symmetry.space_group_name_H-M   'P 1'
#
loop_
_entity.id
_entity.type
_entity.pdbx_description
1 polymer ?
#
loop_
_entity_poly.entity_id
_entity_poly.type
_entity_poly.pdbx_seq_one_letter_code
_entity_poly.pdbx_strand_id
1 'polypeptide(L)'
;MSRSVLRTCVVVTMTVALLAAWQTARGGDQLNPDGPFKHGIVVVGDSITAEYNDEEDDQLEGWWSMVGRHFGAHVTAHAQSGSGYLRQGLACSGDRFIDRAAAFRGTAPSLFIVEGGRNDWASCIEGRHVEAPEADIAEAVNHYLDVLQANLPSTTRIVVLGPPWGTLDQLGRKRLTAIVYAAAKAHGVQYVSTMGTLDRRERVLDGIHPNSVGSRALADRVIAALE
;
A
#
# COMPACT_ATOMS: atom_id res chain seq x y z
N MET A 1 10.10 56.59 -40.39
CA MET A 1 10.61 55.22 -40.43
C MET A 1 10.55 54.65 -39.02
N SER A 2 9.52 53.93 -38.67
CA SER A 2 9.35 53.33 -37.32
C SER A 2 9.22 51.84 -37.50
N ARG A 3 10.15 51.03 -36.92
CA ARG A 3 10.15 49.60 -36.97
C ARG A 3 9.38 49.04 -35.76
N SER A 4 8.19 48.48 -36.01
CA SER A 4 7.43 47.68 -35.05
C SER A 4 8.18 46.38 -34.79
N VAL A 5 8.53 46.13 -33.54
CA VAL A 5 9.07 44.84 -33.05
C VAL A 5 7.89 44.05 -32.50
N LEU A 6 7.49 43.04 -33.24
CA LEU A 6 6.46 42.06 -32.81
C LEU A 6 7.11 41.13 -31.78
N ARG A 7 6.72 41.22 -30.52
CA ARG A 7 7.12 40.27 -29.45
C ARG A 7 6.15 39.09 -29.49
N THR A 8 6.61 37.98 -30.00
CA THR A 8 5.92 36.69 -29.94
C THR A 8 6.06 36.12 -28.52
N CYS A 9 4.96 36.12 -27.74
CA CYS A 9 4.88 35.39 -26.49
C CYS A 9 4.69 33.91 -26.81
N VAL A 10 5.70 33.12 -26.54
CA VAL A 10 5.59 31.65 -26.50
C VAL A 10 5.02 31.25 -25.13
N VAL A 11 3.76 30.87 -25.11
CA VAL A 11 3.13 30.26 -23.94
C VAL A 11 3.55 28.80 -23.92
N VAL A 12 4.49 28.46 -23.04
CA VAL A 12 4.83 27.05 -22.75
C VAL A 12 3.80 26.53 -21.77
N THR A 13 2.82 25.81 -22.27
CA THR A 13 1.93 25.00 -21.46
C THR A 13 2.68 23.79 -20.94
N MET A 14 3.12 23.84 -19.67
CA MET A 14 3.56 22.64 -18.96
C MET A 14 2.32 21.78 -18.62
N THR A 15 2.09 20.77 -19.44
CA THR A 15 1.22 19.64 -19.08
C THR A 15 1.99 18.81 -18.05
N VAL A 16 1.66 18.99 -16.78
CA VAL A 16 2.07 18.07 -15.72
C VAL A 16 1.25 16.78 -15.89
N ALA A 17 1.80 15.83 -16.63
CA ALA A 17 1.29 14.47 -16.62
C ALA A 17 1.57 13.87 -15.24
N LEU A 18 0.55 13.72 -14.43
CA LEU A 18 0.55 12.88 -13.24
C LEU A 18 0.66 11.42 -13.71
N LEU A 19 1.87 10.98 -13.98
CA LEU A 19 2.19 9.57 -14.12
C LEU A 19 2.07 8.95 -12.74
N ALA A 20 1.00 8.20 -12.50
CA ALA A 20 0.97 7.21 -11.44
C ALA A 20 2.16 6.28 -11.71
N ALA A 21 3.22 6.43 -10.92
CA ALA A 21 4.42 5.62 -11.08
C ALA A 21 4.09 4.19 -10.64
N TRP A 22 3.87 3.33 -11.62
CA TRP A 22 3.84 1.88 -11.44
C TRP A 22 5.29 1.44 -11.19
N GLN A 23 5.64 1.25 -9.94
CA GLN A 23 6.96 0.69 -9.59
C GLN A 23 6.88 -0.82 -9.72
N THR A 24 7.46 -1.34 -10.78
CA THR A 24 7.73 -2.77 -10.90
C THR A 24 9.11 -3.04 -10.33
N ALA A 25 9.18 -3.71 -9.17
CA ALA A 25 10.43 -4.19 -8.63
C ALA A 25 11.06 -5.19 -9.59
N ARG A 26 12.21 -4.85 -10.14
CA ARG A 26 13.09 -5.81 -10.80
C ARG A 26 13.98 -6.40 -9.71
N GLY A 27 13.45 -7.38 -8.97
CA GLY A 27 14.29 -8.20 -8.10
C GLY A 27 15.44 -8.76 -8.91
N GLY A 28 16.67 -8.45 -8.51
CA GLY A 28 17.86 -8.89 -9.24
C GLY A 28 17.93 -10.42 -9.31
N ASP A 29 18.28 -10.89 -10.42
CA ASP A 29 18.87 -12.15 -10.92
C ASP A 29 18.58 -13.52 -10.28
N GLN A 30 17.68 -13.68 -9.29
CA GLN A 30 17.36 -14.99 -8.72
C GLN A 30 15.87 -15.21 -8.49
N LEU A 31 15.07 -15.04 -9.56
CA LEU A 31 13.68 -15.50 -9.50
C LEU A 31 13.67 -17.03 -9.34
N ASN A 32 12.93 -17.51 -8.36
CA ASN A 32 12.71 -18.94 -8.15
C ASN A 32 11.45 -19.39 -8.91
N PRO A 33 11.57 -19.96 -10.13
CA PRO A 33 10.43 -20.33 -10.94
C PRO A 33 9.61 -21.47 -10.33
N ASP A 34 10.18 -22.22 -9.39
CA ASP A 34 9.53 -23.31 -8.67
C ASP A 34 9.15 -22.90 -7.23
N GLY A 35 9.37 -21.65 -6.89
CA GLY A 35 9.08 -21.11 -5.56
C GLY A 35 7.58 -21.02 -5.27
N PRO A 36 7.21 -20.81 -4.00
CA PRO A 36 5.81 -20.76 -3.56
C PRO A 36 5.02 -19.62 -4.23
N PHE A 37 5.69 -18.57 -4.69
CA PHE A 37 5.08 -17.40 -5.31
C PHE A 37 5.55 -17.19 -6.76
N LYS A 38 5.67 -18.27 -7.54
CA LYS A 38 6.16 -18.28 -8.92
C LYS A 38 5.38 -17.39 -9.90
N HIS A 39 4.11 -17.09 -9.62
CA HIS A 39 3.29 -16.18 -10.42
C HIS A 39 3.33 -14.74 -9.87
N GLY A 40 4.29 -14.44 -9.01
CA GLY A 40 4.53 -13.12 -8.43
C GLY A 40 3.67 -12.81 -7.22
N ILE A 41 4.00 -11.67 -6.63
CA ILE A 41 3.35 -11.08 -5.47
C ILE A 41 2.80 -9.72 -5.89
N VAL A 42 1.54 -9.46 -5.58
CA VAL A 42 0.94 -8.13 -5.70
C VAL A 42 0.75 -7.55 -4.31
N VAL A 43 1.13 -6.29 -4.13
CA VAL A 43 0.95 -5.54 -2.88
C VAL A 43 0.11 -4.32 -3.14
N VAL A 44 -0.96 -4.14 -2.37
CA VAL A 44 -1.71 -2.89 -2.30
C VAL A 44 -1.43 -2.24 -0.95
N GLY A 45 -1.14 -0.94 -0.95
CA GLY A 45 -0.78 -0.27 0.29
C GLY A 45 -1.00 1.24 0.32
N ASP A 46 -0.65 1.81 1.46
CA ASP A 46 -0.63 3.26 1.69
C ASP A 46 0.80 3.84 1.59
N SER A 47 1.12 4.92 2.32
CA SER A 47 2.45 5.54 2.30
C SER A 47 3.57 4.63 2.80
N ILE A 48 3.28 3.68 3.68
CA ILE A 48 4.26 2.72 4.21
C ILE A 48 4.75 1.74 3.13
N THR A 49 4.00 1.63 2.05
CA THR A 49 4.39 0.89 0.84
C THR A 49 4.82 1.82 -0.29
N ALA A 50 4.16 2.98 -0.48
CA ALA A 50 4.33 3.85 -1.65
C ALA A 50 5.61 4.67 -1.65
N GLU A 51 6.15 5.03 -0.49
CA GLU A 51 7.28 5.96 -0.36
C GLU A 51 8.64 5.25 -0.41
N TYR A 52 8.66 4.01 -0.90
CA TYR A 52 9.84 3.13 -0.88
C TYR A 52 10.14 2.57 -2.26
N ASN A 53 11.40 2.16 -2.46
CA ASN A 53 11.90 1.57 -3.68
C ASN A 53 12.29 0.08 -3.48
N ASP A 54 12.77 -0.55 -4.55
CA ASP A 54 13.21 -1.94 -4.57
C ASP A 54 14.75 -2.11 -4.63
N GLU A 55 15.49 -1.04 -4.42
CA GLU A 55 16.96 -1.07 -4.43
C GLU A 55 17.47 -1.71 -3.14
N GLU A 56 18.19 -2.82 -3.29
CA GLU A 56 18.74 -3.56 -2.16
C GLU A 56 19.73 -2.72 -1.36
N ASP A 57 19.59 -2.77 -0.03
CA ASP A 57 20.38 -1.99 0.93
C ASP A 57 20.23 -0.46 0.84
N ASP A 58 19.28 0.05 0.05
CA ASP A 58 18.94 1.47 0.06
C ASP A 58 18.20 1.84 1.37
N GLN A 59 18.39 3.09 1.81
CA GLN A 59 17.69 3.61 3.00
C GLN A 59 16.16 3.68 2.82
N LEU A 60 15.71 3.74 1.57
CA LEU A 60 14.30 3.76 1.19
C LEU A 60 13.83 2.41 0.63
N GLU A 61 14.57 1.35 0.85
CA GLU A 61 14.14 0.03 0.44
C GLU A 61 12.82 -0.38 1.14
N GLY A 62 11.85 -0.78 0.34
CA GLY A 62 10.52 -1.16 0.81
C GLY A 62 10.51 -2.56 1.46
N TRP A 63 9.72 -2.72 2.51
CA TRP A 63 9.48 -4.02 3.14
C TRP A 63 9.02 -5.09 2.13
N TRP A 64 8.22 -4.69 1.14
CA TRP A 64 7.68 -5.56 0.10
C TRP A 64 8.76 -6.08 -0.86
N SER A 65 9.77 -5.27 -1.17
CA SER A 65 10.93 -5.67 -1.97
C SER A 65 11.74 -6.75 -1.24
N MET A 66 11.99 -6.56 0.07
CA MET A 66 12.68 -7.54 0.91
C MET A 66 11.92 -8.89 0.94
N VAL A 67 10.59 -8.87 1.03
CA VAL A 67 9.74 -10.07 0.95
C VAL A 67 9.92 -10.76 -0.40
N GLY A 68 9.88 -9.98 -1.49
CA GLY A 68 10.09 -10.52 -2.84
C GLY A 68 11.43 -11.22 -3.00
N ARG A 69 12.51 -10.58 -2.56
CA ARG A 69 13.86 -11.19 -2.60
C ARG A 69 13.96 -12.46 -1.77
N HIS A 70 13.39 -12.45 -0.55
CA HIS A 70 13.43 -13.65 0.31
C HIS A 70 12.82 -14.88 -0.38
N PHE A 71 11.70 -14.70 -1.07
CA PHE A 71 11.02 -15.80 -1.76
C PHE A 71 11.46 -16.00 -3.22
N GLY A 72 12.38 -15.18 -3.73
CA GLY A 72 12.78 -15.21 -5.15
C GLY A 72 11.59 -14.91 -6.07
N ALA A 73 10.69 -14.01 -5.70
CA ALA A 73 9.47 -13.70 -6.40
C ALA A 73 9.44 -12.25 -6.87
N HIS A 74 8.93 -12.03 -8.08
CA HIS A 74 8.65 -10.66 -8.56
C HIS A 74 7.52 -10.03 -7.75
N VAL A 75 7.70 -8.78 -7.33
CA VAL A 75 6.67 -8.01 -6.61
C VAL A 75 6.22 -6.81 -7.42
N THR A 76 4.90 -6.59 -7.48
CA THR A 76 4.30 -5.37 -8.01
C THR A 76 3.57 -4.65 -6.90
N ALA A 77 4.01 -3.44 -6.55
CA ALA A 77 3.40 -2.62 -5.53
C ALA A 77 2.44 -1.58 -6.15
N HIS A 78 1.20 -1.59 -5.71
CA HIS A 78 0.15 -0.63 -6.06
C HIS A 78 -0.21 0.17 -4.82
N ALA A 79 0.56 1.20 -4.52
CA ALA A 79 0.41 1.93 -3.27
C ALA A 79 0.28 3.43 -3.51
N GLN A 80 -0.39 4.12 -2.59
CA GLN A 80 -0.59 5.56 -2.65
C GLN A 80 -0.65 6.16 -1.25
N SER A 81 0.16 7.20 -1.03
CA SER A 81 0.25 7.87 0.27
C SER A 81 -1.09 8.43 0.75
N GLY A 82 -1.38 8.17 2.01
CA GLY A 82 -2.61 8.62 2.66
C GLY A 82 -3.89 7.87 2.27
N SER A 83 -3.81 6.89 1.37
CA SER A 83 -4.97 6.07 0.98
C SER A 83 -5.32 5.00 2.01
N GLY A 84 -6.50 4.43 1.89
CA GLY A 84 -7.00 3.34 2.72
C GLY A 84 -8.16 2.62 2.06
N TYR A 85 -8.84 1.79 2.82
CA TYR A 85 -10.07 1.14 2.36
C TYR A 85 -11.17 2.17 2.09
N LEU A 86 -11.30 3.19 2.95
CA LEU A 86 -12.29 4.25 2.88
C LEU A 86 -11.69 5.58 2.41
N ARG A 87 -10.45 5.88 2.81
CA ARG A 87 -9.83 7.19 2.59
C ARG A 87 -9.19 7.32 1.21
N GLN A 88 -9.42 8.49 0.56
CA GLN A 88 -8.93 8.84 -0.79
C GLN A 88 -7.53 9.46 -0.83
N GLY A 89 -6.56 8.99 -0.10
CA GLY A 89 -5.20 9.56 -0.14
C GLY A 89 -5.07 10.92 0.56
N LEU A 90 -3.95 11.61 0.26
CA LEU A 90 -3.64 12.91 0.85
C LEU A 90 -4.58 13.99 0.32
N ALA A 91 -4.96 14.94 1.20
CA ALA A 91 -5.83 16.08 0.86
C ALA A 91 -7.11 15.69 0.12
N CYS A 92 -7.68 14.52 0.40
CA CYS A 92 -8.87 14.01 -0.28
C CYS A 92 -8.71 13.92 -1.81
N SER A 93 -7.54 13.62 -2.27
CA SER A 93 -7.23 13.41 -3.69
C SER A 93 -6.57 12.06 -3.90
N GLY A 94 -6.89 11.40 -5.01
CA GLY A 94 -6.37 10.08 -5.35
C GLY A 94 -7.37 8.95 -5.09
N ASP A 95 -6.85 7.73 -5.00
CA ASP A 95 -7.63 6.51 -5.02
C ASP A 95 -7.69 5.82 -3.66
N ARG A 96 -8.88 5.35 -3.28
CA ARG A 96 -9.05 4.34 -2.23
C ARG A 96 -8.53 2.99 -2.74
N PHE A 97 -8.41 2.02 -1.86
CA PHE A 97 -8.03 0.66 -2.27
C PHE A 97 -9.03 0.08 -3.28
N ILE A 98 -10.33 0.32 -3.08
CA ILE A 98 -11.39 -0.17 -3.97
C ILE A 98 -11.30 0.42 -5.39
N ASP A 99 -10.90 1.67 -5.51
CA ASP A 99 -10.80 2.36 -6.80
C ASP A 99 -9.68 1.76 -7.68
N ARG A 100 -8.68 1.11 -7.05
CA ARG A 100 -7.59 0.37 -7.71
C ARG A 100 -7.91 -1.09 -8.01
N ALA A 101 -9.00 -1.64 -7.48
CA ALA A 101 -9.32 -3.07 -7.58
C ALA A 101 -9.55 -3.56 -9.02
N ALA A 102 -9.97 -2.66 -9.92
CA ALA A 102 -10.18 -3.00 -11.33
C ALA A 102 -8.88 -3.43 -12.05
N ALA A 103 -7.72 -2.94 -11.59
CA ALA A 103 -6.42 -3.30 -12.15
C ALA A 103 -6.05 -4.78 -11.96
N PHE A 104 -6.72 -5.48 -11.04
CA PHE A 104 -6.40 -6.87 -10.70
C PHE A 104 -7.31 -7.89 -11.39
N ARG A 105 -8.32 -7.44 -12.15
CA ARG A 105 -9.20 -8.34 -12.90
C ARG A 105 -8.42 -9.13 -13.94
N GLY A 106 -8.57 -10.46 -13.89
CA GLY A 106 -7.89 -11.35 -14.83
C GLY A 106 -6.40 -11.57 -14.53
N THR A 107 -5.88 -11.00 -13.45
CA THR A 107 -4.55 -11.35 -12.94
C THR A 107 -4.64 -12.61 -12.06
N ALA A 108 -3.51 -13.33 -11.94
CA ALA A 108 -3.44 -14.54 -11.14
C ALA A 108 -2.11 -14.60 -10.35
N PRO A 109 -1.85 -13.62 -9.47
CA PRO A 109 -0.65 -13.67 -8.64
C PRO A 109 -0.73 -14.85 -7.67
N SER A 110 0.43 -15.42 -7.29
CA SER A 110 0.46 -16.45 -6.25
C SER A 110 0.08 -15.90 -4.88
N LEU A 111 0.44 -14.63 -4.63
CA LEU A 111 0.19 -13.95 -3.36
C LEU A 111 -0.32 -12.52 -3.61
N PHE A 112 -1.35 -12.13 -2.90
CA PHE A 112 -1.89 -10.78 -2.88
C PHE A 112 -1.86 -10.25 -1.44
N ILE A 113 -1.11 -9.19 -1.18
CA ILE A 113 -0.98 -8.59 0.15
C ILE A 113 -1.68 -7.25 0.16
N VAL A 114 -2.53 -7.03 1.16
CA VAL A 114 -3.13 -5.72 1.45
C VAL A 114 -2.50 -5.17 2.72
N GLU A 115 -1.82 -4.03 2.60
CA GLU A 115 -1.23 -3.30 3.72
C GLU A 115 -1.97 -1.96 3.89
N GLY A 116 -2.51 -1.67 5.08
CA GLY A 116 -3.13 -0.37 5.36
C GLY A 116 -4.25 -0.42 6.38
N GLY A 117 -5.08 0.61 6.35
CA GLY A 117 -6.17 0.80 7.30
C GLY A 117 -5.89 1.86 8.36
N ARG A 118 -4.63 2.32 8.52
CA ARG A 118 -4.28 3.36 9.48
C ARG A 118 -4.88 4.73 9.12
N ASN A 119 -5.11 4.98 7.84
CA ASN A 119 -5.63 6.25 7.34
C ASN A 119 -7.16 6.35 7.44
N ASP A 120 -7.86 5.26 7.67
CA ASP A 120 -9.31 5.17 7.63
C ASP A 120 -10.02 5.75 8.86
N TRP A 121 -9.27 6.46 9.75
CA TRP A 121 -9.87 7.25 10.81
C TRP A 121 -10.77 8.36 10.26
N ALA A 122 -10.61 8.75 8.98
CA ALA A 122 -11.37 9.78 8.31
C ALA A 122 -11.80 9.37 6.91
N SER A 123 -12.96 9.84 6.49
CA SER A 123 -13.44 9.88 5.11
C SER A 123 -13.24 11.28 4.52
N CYS A 124 -13.45 11.40 3.21
CA CYS A 124 -13.39 12.67 2.48
C CYS A 124 -14.81 13.17 2.17
N ILE A 125 -15.20 14.29 2.80
CA ILE A 125 -16.47 14.96 2.51
C ILE A 125 -16.16 16.38 2.08
N GLU A 126 -16.63 16.75 0.89
CA GLU A 126 -16.41 18.09 0.30
C GLU A 126 -14.94 18.53 0.32
N GLY A 127 -14.02 17.61 0.02
CA GLY A 127 -12.58 17.87 -0.03
C GLY A 127 -11.90 18.01 1.34
N ARG A 128 -12.58 17.66 2.43
CA ARG A 128 -12.04 17.72 3.80
C ARG A 128 -12.10 16.35 4.48
N HIS A 129 -11.10 16.10 5.31
CA HIS A 129 -11.09 14.91 6.17
C HIS A 129 -12.08 15.11 7.33
N VAL A 130 -13.04 14.22 7.42
CA VAL A 130 -14.04 14.15 8.50
C VAL A 130 -13.90 12.79 9.16
N GLU A 131 -13.97 12.76 10.50
CA GLU A 131 -13.89 11.49 11.24
C GLU A 131 -14.93 10.50 10.72
N ALA A 132 -14.48 9.28 10.42
CA ALA A 132 -15.33 8.24 9.84
C ALA A 132 -15.99 7.39 10.93
N PRO A 133 -17.30 7.11 10.79
CA PRO A 133 -17.98 6.12 11.63
C PRO A 133 -17.35 4.73 11.47
N GLU A 134 -17.33 3.93 12.55
CA GLU A 134 -16.80 2.56 12.50
C GLU A 134 -17.54 1.67 11.49
N ALA A 135 -18.83 1.88 11.34
CA ALA A 135 -19.65 1.12 10.40
C ALA A 135 -19.20 1.34 8.95
N ASP A 136 -18.91 2.59 8.57
CA ASP A 136 -18.47 2.95 7.22
C ASP A 136 -17.07 2.37 6.92
N ILE A 137 -16.19 2.37 7.92
CA ILE A 137 -14.86 1.77 7.80
C ILE A 137 -14.99 0.25 7.63
N ALA A 138 -15.83 -0.38 8.47
CA ALA A 138 -16.05 -1.82 8.41
C ALA A 138 -16.68 -2.23 7.07
N GLU A 139 -17.64 -1.47 6.56
CA GLU A 139 -18.24 -1.69 5.24
C GLU A 139 -17.19 -1.59 4.13
N ALA A 140 -16.34 -0.55 4.14
CA ALA A 140 -15.32 -0.36 3.14
C ALA A 140 -14.29 -1.51 3.13
N VAL A 141 -13.85 -2.01 4.30
CA VAL A 141 -12.91 -3.14 4.40
C VAL A 141 -13.57 -4.41 3.86
N ASN A 142 -14.81 -4.73 4.29
CA ASN A 142 -15.52 -5.93 3.83
C ASN A 142 -15.77 -5.86 2.33
N HIS A 143 -16.28 -4.75 1.81
CA HIS A 143 -16.52 -4.57 0.39
C HIS A 143 -15.25 -4.76 -0.46
N TYR A 144 -14.10 -4.23 0.00
CA TYR A 144 -12.84 -4.43 -0.70
C TYR A 144 -12.42 -5.90 -0.75
N LEU A 145 -12.57 -6.64 0.35
CA LEU A 145 -12.23 -8.06 0.40
C LEU A 145 -13.18 -8.91 -0.46
N ASP A 146 -14.48 -8.58 -0.49
CA ASP A 146 -15.45 -9.20 -1.41
C ASP A 146 -15.02 -9.04 -2.86
N VAL A 147 -14.66 -7.81 -3.25
CA VAL A 147 -14.23 -7.50 -4.62
C VAL A 147 -12.92 -8.21 -4.97
N LEU A 148 -11.97 -8.30 -4.05
CA LEU A 148 -10.73 -9.06 -4.28
C LEU A 148 -11.01 -10.55 -4.49
N GLN A 149 -11.84 -11.16 -3.63
CA GLN A 149 -12.19 -12.58 -3.75
C GLN A 149 -12.99 -12.88 -5.02
N ALA A 150 -13.77 -11.91 -5.50
CA ALA A 150 -14.48 -12.04 -6.78
C ALA A 150 -13.58 -11.86 -8.02
N ASN A 151 -12.54 -11.04 -7.91
CA ASN A 151 -11.67 -10.70 -9.05
C ASN A 151 -10.46 -11.63 -9.19
N LEU A 152 -9.99 -12.23 -8.10
CA LEU A 152 -8.79 -13.08 -8.07
C LEU A 152 -9.18 -14.56 -8.10
N PRO A 153 -8.39 -15.41 -8.74
CA PRO A 153 -8.65 -16.85 -8.72
C PRO A 153 -8.47 -17.43 -7.31
N SER A 154 -9.18 -18.48 -6.99
CA SER A 154 -9.12 -19.18 -5.68
C SER A 154 -7.73 -19.73 -5.34
N THR A 155 -6.83 -19.80 -6.32
CA THR A 155 -5.43 -20.19 -6.13
C THR A 155 -4.55 -19.06 -5.63
N THR A 156 -5.01 -17.81 -5.69
CA THR A 156 -4.30 -16.66 -5.12
C THR A 156 -4.47 -16.65 -3.61
N ARG A 157 -3.35 -16.71 -2.85
CA ARG A 157 -3.37 -16.50 -1.40
C ARG A 157 -3.54 -15.02 -1.12
N ILE A 158 -4.62 -14.64 -0.43
CA ILE A 158 -4.85 -13.26 0.01
C ILE A 158 -4.40 -13.13 1.46
N VAL A 159 -3.60 -12.11 1.74
CA VAL A 159 -3.09 -11.79 3.08
C VAL A 159 -3.38 -10.33 3.39
N VAL A 160 -3.96 -10.07 4.55
CA VAL A 160 -4.21 -8.73 5.08
C VAL A 160 -3.23 -8.45 6.20
N LEU A 161 -2.42 -7.42 6.04
CA LEU A 161 -1.59 -6.91 7.12
C LEU A 161 -2.44 -5.98 7.99
N GLY A 162 -2.36 -6.15 9.28
CA GLY A 162 -2.90 -5.16 10.20
C GLY A 162 -2.19 -3.82 10.00
N PRO A 163 -2.86 -2.69 10.25
CA PRO A 163 -2.25 -1.38 10.04
C PRO A 163 -0.93 -1.26 10.81
N PRO A 164 0.20 -0.94 10.15
CA PRO A 164 1.46 -0.72 10.84
C PRO A 164 1.39 0.60 11.64
N TRP A 165 1.73 0.54 12.92
CA TRP A 165 1.65 1.68 13.81
C TRP A 165 3.04 2.09 14.27
N GLY A 166 3.38 3.37 14.02
CA GLY A 166 4.61 3.99 14.49
C GLY A 166 4.57 4.41 15.95
N THR A 167 5.48 5.31 16.33
CA THR A 167 5.60 5.80 17.71
C THR A 167 4.62 6.90 18.08
N LEU A 168 4.10 7.62 17.08
CA LEU A 168 3.08 8.62 17.32
C LEU A 168 1.78 7.95 17.74
N ASP A 169 1.16 8.48 18.79
CA ASP A 169 -0.17 8.03 19.19
C ASP A 169 -1.17 8.33 18.07
N GLN A 170 -1.85 7.29 17.63
CA GLN A 170 -2.75 7.36 16.49
C GLN A 170 -4.18 7.26 16.98
N LEU A 171 -4.99 8.26 16.66
CA LEU A 171 -6.42 8.21 16.89
C LEU A 171 -7.00 6.97 16.23
N GLY A 172 -7.70 6.17 17.03
CA GLY A 172 -8.36 4.98 16.52
C GLY A 172 -7.47 3.74 16.32
N ARG A 173 -6.18 3.74 16.76
CA ARG A 173 -5.27 2.59 16.60
C ARG A 173 -5.93 1.24 16.94
N LYS A 174 -6.52 1.11 18.13
CA LYS A 174 -7.17 -0.14 18.56
C LYS A 174 -8.41 -0.44 17.72
N ARG A 175 -9.21 0.58 17.46
CA ARG A 175 -10.45 0.51 16.69
C ARG A 175 -10.19 0.04 15.26
N LEU A 176 -9.30 0.74 14.53
CA LEU A 176 -8.98 0.41 13.14
C LEU A 176 -8.34 -0.97 13.02
N THR A 177 -7.43 -1.33 13.92
CA THR A 177 -6.84 -2.68 13.96
C THR A 177 -7.89 -3.75 14.16
N ALA A 178 -8.85 -3.53 15.06
CA ALA A 178 -9.91 -4.49 15.34
C ALA A 178 -10.87 -4.66 14.14
N ILE A 179 -11.22 -3.58 13.45
CA ILE A 179 -12.07 -3.61 12.25
C ILE A 179 -11.42 -4.42 11.14
N VAL A 180 -10.16 -4.12 10.80
CA VAL A 180 -9.42 -4.84 9.75
C VAL A 180 -9.25 -6.32 10.10
N TYR A 181 -8.92 -6.62 11.36
CA TYR A 181 -8.84 -8.01 11.84
C TYR A 181 -10.18 -8.76 11.71
N ALA A 182 -11.29 -8.13 12.15
CA ALA A 182 -12.61 -8.75 12.12
C ALA A 182 -13.05 -9.05 10.67
N ALA A 183 -12.81 -8.12 9.74
CA ALA A 183 -13.11 -8.30 8.33
C ALA A 183 -12.26 -9.43 7.71
N ALA A 184 -10.95 -9.43 7.92
CA ALA A 184 -10.09 -10.51 7.42
C ALA A 184 -10.55 -11.89 7.92
N LYS A 185 -10.92 -11.99 9.20
CA LYS A 185 -11.45 -13.22 9.80
C LYS A 185 -12.80 -13.64 9.17
N ALA A 186 -13.70 -12.69 8.95
CA ALA A 186 -15.02 -12.97 8.36
C ALA A 186 -14.91 -13.51 6.93
N HIS A 187 -13.94 -13.02 6.16
CA HIS A 187 -13.65 -13.45 4.79
C HIS A 187 -12.77 -14.71 4.71
N GLY A 188 -12.32 -15.26 5.84
CA GLY A 188 -11.43 -16.42 5.86
C GLY A 188 -10.05 -16.16 5.24
N VAL A 189 -9.63 -14.89 5.13
CA VAL A 189 -8.31 -14.54 4.64
C VAL A 189 -7.30 -14.46 5.78
N GLN A 190 -6.04 -14.74 5.48
CA GLN A 190 -4.98 -14.68 6.48
C GLN A 190 -4.76 -13.24 6.95
N TYR A 191 -4.77 -13.03 8.26
CA TYR A 191 -4.39 -11.77 8.89
C TYR A 191 -3.01 -11.88 9.52
N VAL A 192 -2.13 -10.91 9.24
CA VAL A 192 -0.81 -10.79 9.84
C VAL A 192 -0.76 -9.53 10.70
N SER A 193 -0.59 -9.69 11.99
CA SER A 193 -0.44 -8.55 12.90
C SER A 193 0.92 -7.88 12.72
N THR A 194 0.91 -6.60 12.43
CA THR A 194 2.12 -5.75 12.35
C THR A 194 2.43 -5.01 13.65
N MET A 195 1.69 -5.30 14.70
CA MET A 195 1.95 -4.71 16.02
C MET A 195 3.37 -4.99 16.49
N GLY A 196 4.04 -3.96 16.99
CA GLY A 196 5.42 -4.06 17.47
C GLY A 196 6.48 -3.92 16.38
N THR A 197 6.13 -3.75 15.11
CA THR A 197 7.13 -3.59 14.04
C THR A 197 7.70 -2.17 13.96
N LEU A 198 6.86 -1.14 14.09
CA LEU A 198 7.23 0.28 13.92
C LEU A 198 7.11 1.12 15.20
N ASP A 199 6.79 0.54 16.33
CA ASP A 199 6.49 1.25 17.58
C ASP A 199 7.74 1.71 18.38
N ARG A 200 8.91 1.67 17.75
CA ARG A 200 10.18 2.12 18.32
C ARG A 200 10.77 3.25 17.50
N ARG A 201 11.34 4.27 18.18
CA ARG A 201 11.89 5.45 17.51
C ARG A 201 12.99 5.14 16.50
N GLU A 202 13.82 4.13 16.77
CA GLU A 202 14.87 3.68 15.88
C GLU A 202 14.38 2.97 14.61
N ARG A 203 13.08 2.77 14.47
CA ARG A 203 12.46 2.10 13.31
C ARG A 203 11.65 3.02 12.40
N VAL A 204 11.53 4.27 12.77
CA VAL A 204 10.72 5.26 12.03
C VAL A 204 11.48 6.55 11.80
N LEU A 205 11.17 7.23 10.69
CA LEU A 205 11.75 8.51 10.31
C LEU A 205 11.08 9.69 11.04
N ASP A 206 9.76 9.72 10.99
CA ASP A 206 8.91 10.81 11.45
C ASP A 206 7.90 10.38 12.51
N GLY A 207 8.10 9.20 13.09
CA GLY A 207 7.18 8.59 14.05
C GLY A 207 6.05 7.77 13.39
N ILE A 208 6.01 7.72 12.06
CA ILE A 208 4.99 7.02 11.26
C ILE A 208 5.64 6.07 10.26
N HIS A 209 6.46 6.64 9.36
CA HIS A 209 7.03 5.93 8.22
C HIS A 209 8.30 5.18 8.63
N PRO A 210 8.46 3.93 8.21
CA PRO A 210 9.64 3.14 8.55
C PRO A 210 10.90 3.75 7.94
N ASN A 211 12.01 3.64 8.64
CA ASN A 211 13.34 3.69 8.06
C ASN A 211 13.76 2.26 7.62
N SER A 212 14.99 2.08 7.14
CA SER A 212 15.48 0.76 6.70
C SER A 212 15.34 -0.34 7.77
N VAL A 213 15.55 0.00 9.05
CA VAL A 213 15.37 -0.94 10.18
C VAL A 213 13.90 -1.31 10.36
N GLY A 214 13.00 -0.34 10.23
CA GLY A 214 11.56 -0.55 10.32
C GLY A 214 11.00 -1.34 9.14
N SER A 215 11.45 -1.03 7.91
CA SER A 215 11.09 -1.80 6.71
C SER A 215 11.51 -3.26 6.84
N ARG A 216 12.74 -3.52 7.32
CA ARG A 216 13.21 -4.88 7.60
C ARG A 216 12.38 -5.57 8.68
N ALA A 217 12.06 -4.89 9.78
CA ALA A 217 11.23 -5.48 10.84
C ALA A 217 9.80 -5.83 10.36
N LEU A 218 9.26 -5.05 9.44
CA LEU A 218 7.97 -5.33 8.80
C LEU A 218 8.09 -6.51 7.83
N ALA A 219 9.14 -6.53 6.99
CA ALA A 219 9.43 -7.63 6.09
C ALA A 219 9.60 -8.96 6.84
N ASP A 220 10.42 -8.99 7.88
CA ASP A 220 10.65 -10.20 8.70
C ASP A 220 9.35 -10.73 9.30
N ARG A 221 8.46 -9.84 9.74
CA ARG A 221 7.13 -10.20 10.26
C ARG A 221 6.26 -10.85 9.18
N VAL A 222 6.28 -10.31 7.97
CA VAL A 222 5.52 -10.85 6.83
C VAL A 222 6.11 -12.19 6.39
N ILE A 223 7.44 -12.29 6.23
CA ILE A 223 8.14 -13.52 5.86
C ILE A 223 7.78 -14.65 6.84
N ALA A 224 7.97 -14.42 8.15
CA ALA A 224 7.67 -15.42 9.17
C ALA A 224 6.20 -15.88 9.21
N ALA A 225 5.28 -15.08 8.68
CA ALA A 225 3.85 -15.44 8.59
C ALA A 225 3.53 -16.18 7.29
N LEU A 226 4.39 -16.12 6.28
CA LEU A 226 4.22 -16.77 4.98
C LEU A 226 4.89 -18.15 4.90
N GLU A 227 5.93 -18.38 5.71
CA GLU A 227 6.58 -19.67 5.95
C GLU A 227 5.69 -20.63 6.77
#